data_dbd447ca5c9833ff5229f012db3d5e7e
#
_entry.id   dbd447ca5c9833ff5229f012db3d5e7e
#
_cell.length_a   1.000
_cell.length_b   1.000
_cell.length_c   1.000
_cell.angle_alpha   90.00
_cell.angle_beta   90.00
_cell.angle_gamma   90.00
#
_symmetry.space_group_name_H-M   'P 1'
#
loop_
_entity.id
_entity.type
_entity.pdbx_description
1 polymer ?
#
loop_
_entity_poly.entity_id
_entity_poly.type
_entity_poly.pdbx_seq_one_letter_code
_entity_poly.pdbx_strand_id
1 'polypeptide(L)'
;QMCIRDSYLPVLVMYSAVKRFGGNPILGILVGIVMVHPSLMNRNTFVMDPTGAEYWNFGPLSIPMVAFQGGVFPAILTAWFMAKVEKIAQKYIPEVVSFVFVPTVTLILANVALFTVFGPLGNLIGNVLAGVIDILYNRMGVFGAFVFAAFLQPLVVTGTHQFIQGIEANLVATTGFNYIQAIWSVSIIAQGGGAIGMYLIHKKHSKERNICMSSFIPTLVGISEPAIFAANCATRSSRSSALASVQAAAVPS
;
A
#
# COMPACT_ATOMS: atom_id res chain seq x y z
N GLN A 1 -10.14 -11.37 7.39
CA GLN A 1 -10.45 -11.45 5.95
C GLN A 1 -9.95 -10.17 5.31
N MET A 2 -8.91 -10.27 4.51
CA MET A 2 -8.42 -9.16 3.69
C MET A 2 -9.54 -8.70 2.76
N CYS A 3 -9.84 -7.42 2.74
CA CYS A 3 -10.90 -6.89 1.90
C CYS A 3 -10.53 -7.17 0.43
N ILE A 4 -11.43 -7.73 -0.38
CA ILE A 4 -11.19 -8.01 -1.80
C ILE A 4 -10.63 -6.78 -2.52
N ARG A 5 -11.09 -5.59 -2.14
CA ARG A 5 -10.61 -4.30 -2.63
C ARG A 5 -9.10 -4.11 -2.43
N ASP A 6 -8.57 -4.47 -1.27
CA ASP A 6 -7.17 -4.26 -0.93
C ASP A 6 -6.27 -5.24 -1.68
N SER A 7 -6.75 -6.46 -1.90
CA SER A 7 -6.03 -7.46 -2.70
C SER A 7 -5.83 -7.00 -4.15
N TYR A 8 -6.83 -6.34 -4.75
CA TYR A 8 -6.78 -5.87 -6.14
C TYR A 8 -6.30 -4.41 -6.29
N LEU A 9 -5.92 -3.75 -5.20
CA LEU A 9 -5.39 -2.39 -5.22
C LEU A 9 -4.22 -2.21 -6.21
N PRO A 10 -3.25 -3.15 -6.34
CA PRO A 10 -2.17 -3.03 -7.32
C PRO A 10 -2.65 -2.86 -8.76
N VAL A 11 -3.77 -3.47 -9.14
CA VAL A 11 -4.33 -3.35 -10.50
C VAL A 11 -4.74 -1.90 -10.79
N LEU A 12 -5.44 -1.26 -9.84
CA LEU A 12 -5.86 0.14 -9.96
C LEU A 12 -4.69 1.11 -9.94
N VAL A 13 -3.70 0.81 -9.09
CA VAL A 13 -2.47 1.60 -9.01
C VAL A 13 -1.68 1.50 -10.31
N MET A 14 -1.51 0.30 -10.87
CA MET A 14 -0.82 0.08 -12.14
C MET A 14 -1.51 0.85 -13.28
N TYR A 15 -2.84 0.78 -13.40
CA TYR A 15 -3.61 1.54 -14.37
C TYR A 15 -3.32 3.04 -14.26
N SER A 16 -3.45 3.59 -13.05
CA SER A 16 -3.30 5.02 -12.80
C SER A 16 -1.87 5.51 -12.98
N ALA A 17 -0.89 4.73 -12.50
CA ALA A 17 0.52 5.08 -12.56
C ALA A 17 1.05 5.01 -14.00
N VAL A 18 0.74 3.96 -14.76
CA VAL A 18 1.15 3.82 -16.17
C VAL A 18 0.58 4.95 -17.00
N LYS A 19 -0.70 5.29 -16.81
CA LYS A 19 -1.34 6.44 -17.47
C LYS A 19 -0.60 7.75 -17.15
N ARG A 20 -0.17 7.94 -15.90
CA ARG A 20 0.56 9.14 -15.47
C ARG A 20 1.98 9.21 -16.04
N PHE A 21 2.64 8.06 -16.21
CA PHE A 21 3.98 7.97 -16.81
C PHE A 21 3.96 7.98 -18.34
N GLY A 22 2.77 8.01 -18.95
CA GLY A 22 2.56 8.13 -20.40
C GLY A 22 2.80 6.82 -21.15
N GLY A 23 2.51 5.68 -20.52
CA GLY A 23 2.42 4.36 -21.15
C GLY A 23 0.97 3.93 -21.38
N ASN A 24 0.78 2.74 -21.95
CA ASN A 24 -0.54 2.17 -22.21
C ASN A 24 -1.17 1.59 -20.91
N PRO A 25 -2.26 2.19 -20.41
CA PRO A 25 -2.87 1.76 -19.14
C PRO A 25 -3.48 0.36 -19.19
N ILE A 26 -3.84 -0.16 -20.37
CA ILE A 26 -4.36 -1.53 -20.54
C ILE A 26 -3.26 -2.55 -20.20
N LEU A 27 -2.04 -2.32 -20.67
CA LEU A 27 -0.89 -3.16 -20.31
C LEU A 27 -0.60 -3.10 -18.81
N GLY A 28 -0.82 -1.92 -18.19
CA GLY A 28 -0.74 -1.75 -16.74
C GLY A 28 -1.72 -2.64 -15.98
N ILE A 29 -2.97 -2.74 -16.44
CA ILE A 29 -3.97 -3.64 -15.85
C ILE A 29 -3.50 -5.09 -15.94
N LEU A 30 -2.98 -5.53 -17.09
CA LEU A 30 -2.52 -6.90 -17.29
C LEU A 30 -1.38 -7.27 -16.31
N VAL A 31 -0.37 -6.41 -16.17
CA VAL A 31 0.70 -6.63 -15.18
C VAL A 31 0.15 -6.60 -13.75
N GLY A 32 -0.77 -5.69 -13.46
CA GLY A 32 -1.45 -5.63 -12.15
C GLY A 32 -2.21 -6.91 -11.81
N ILE A 33 -2.89 -7.53 -12.78
CA ILE A 33 -3.57 -8.83 -12.60
C ILE A 33 -2.55 -9.95 -12.32
N VAL A 34 -1.42 -9.95 -13.01
CA VAL A 34 -0.33 -10.91 -12.74
C VAL A 34 0.19 -10.76 -11.31
N MET A 35 0.33 -9.53 -10.80
CA MET A 35 0.78 -9.28 -9.42
C MET A 35 -0.10 -9.91 -8.35
N VAL A 36 -1.40 -10.05 -8.60
CA VAL A 36 -2.39 -10.54 -7.62
C VAL A 36 -2.95 -11.91 -7.98
N HIS A 37 -2.36 -12.59 -8.95
CA HIS A 37 -2.89 -13.85 -9.47
C HIS A 37 -2.99 -14.93 -8.37
N PRO A 38 -4.12 -15.66 -8.31
CA PRO A 38 -4.36 -16.66 -7.25
C PRO A 38 -3.41 -17.86 -7.25
N SER A 39 -2.76 -18.16 -8.39
CA SER A 39 -1.72 -19.22 -8.47
C SER A 39 -0.41 -18.84 -7.78
N LEU A 40 -0.23 -17.56 -7.43
CA LEU A 40 0.93 -17.12 -6.66
C LEU A 40 0.62 -17.26 -5.18
N MET A 41 1.63 -17.72 -4.41
CA MET A 41 1.49 -17.83 -2.96
C MET A 41 1.20 -16.47 -2.34
N ASN A 42 0.23 -16.41 -1.42
CA ASN A 42 -0.06 -15.18 -0.72
C ASN A 42 1.18 -14.72 0.05
N ARG A 43 1.49 -13.43 -0.04
CA ARG A 43 2.65 -12.85 0.62
C ARG A 43 2.67 -13.07 2.13
N ASN A 44 1.51 -12.95 2.81
CA ASN A 44 1.44 -13.15 4.25
C ASN A 44 1.77 -14.60 4.62
N THR A 45 1.33 -15.57 3.82
CA THR A 45 1.66 -16.98 3.98
C THR A 45 3.16 -17.22 3.76
N PHE A 46 3.75 -16.57 2.74
CA PHE A 46 5.20 -16.66 2.47
C PHE A 46 6.06 -16.12 3.63
N VAL A 47 5.63 -15.05 4.28
CA VAL A 47 6.35 -14.48 5.44
C VAL A 47 6.27 -15.42 6.65
N MET A 48 5.15 -16.15 6.82
CA MET A 48 4.96 -17.10 7.92
C MET A 48 5.68 -18.42 7.68
N ASP A 49 5.63 -18.94 6.45
CA ASP A 49 6.26 -20.21 6.05
C ASP A 49 6.92 -20.06 4.67
N PRO A 50 8.20 -19.65 4.63
CA PRO A 50 8.95 -19.55 3.38
C PRO A 50 9.23 -20.91 2.72
N THR A 51 9.16 -22.01 3.48
CA THR A 51 9.52 -23.36 2.99
C THR A 51 8.46 -23.95 2.08
N GLY A 52 7.20 -23.52 2.20
CA GLY A 52 6.08 -23.93 1.35
C GLY A 52 6.00 -23.20 0.01
N ALA A 53 6.90 -22.27 -0.27
CA ALA A 53 6.85 -21.50 -1.52
C ALA A 53 7.40 -22.29 -2.71
N GLU A 54 6.71 -22.23 -3.84
CA GLU A 54 7.24 -22.69 -5.11
C GLU A 54 8.21 -21.64 -5.67
N TYR A 55 9.26 -22.11 -6.38
CA TYR A 55 10.28 -21.25 -6.97
C TYR A 55 10.39 -21.51 -8.47
N TRP A 56 10.45 -20.44 -9.25
CA TRP A 56 10.90 -20.52 -10.64
C TRP A 56 12.43 -20.62 -10.66
N ASN A 57 12.93 -21.77 -11.06
CA ASN A 57 14.38 -22.02 -11.15
C ASN A 57 14.87 -21.74 -12.58
N PHE A 58 15.54 -20.62 -12.77
CA PHE A 58 16.22 -20.26 -14.03
C PHE A 58 17.74 -20.43 -13.86
N GLY A 59 18.21 -21.66 -13.71
CA GLY A 59 19.62 -21.96 -13.47
C GLY A 59 20.10 -21.39 -12.11
N PRO A 60 20.98 -20.39 -12.07
CA PRO A 60 21.49 -19.83 -10.82
C PRO A 60 20.50 -18.90 -10.10
N LEU A 61 19.40 -18.53 -10.75
CA LEU A 61 18.40 -17.59 -10.22
C LEU A 61 17.14 -18.35 -9.83
N SER A 62 16.83 -18.38 -8.53
CA SER A 62 15.58 -18.91 -7.98
C SER A 62 14.69 -17.73 -7.54
N ILE A 63 13.51 -17.61 -8.15
CA ILE A 63 12.56 -16.53 -7.89
C ILE A 63 11.34 -17.13 -7.19
N PRO A 64 10.97 -16.67 -5.99
CA PRO A 64 9.79 -17.18 -5.30
C PRO A 64 8.51 -16.75 -6.01
N MET A 65 7.56 -17.67 -6.15
CA MET A 65 6.24 -17.44 -6.73
C MET A 65 5.31 -16.78 -5.71
N VAL A 66 5.55 -15.52 -5.40
CA VAL A 66 4.80 -14.77 -4.37
C VAL A 66 3.97 -13.66 -5.00
N ALA A 67 2.70 -13.55 -4.60
CA ALA A 67 1.81 -12.46 -5.01
C ALA A 67 2.14 -11.15 -4.26
N PHE A 68 2.02 -10.04 -4.96
CA PHE A 68 2.23 -8.70 -4.40
C PHE A 68 0.88 -8.01 -4.10
N GLN A 69 -0.04 -8.74 -3.45
CA GLN A 69 -1.35 -8.23 -3.05
C GLN A 69 -1.16 -7.02 -2.12
N GLY A 70 -1.90 -5.93 -2.40
CA GLY A 70 -1.76 -4.66 -1.67
C GLY A 70 -0.44 -3.89 -1.88
N GLY A 71 0.48 -4.43 -2.67
CA GLY A 71 1.81 -3.85 -2.91
C GLY A 71 1.78 -2.61 -3.81
N VAL A 72 1.49 -1.43 -3.26
CA VAL A 72 1.46 -0.16 -4.00
C VAL A 72 2.85 0.25 -4.49
N PHE A 73 3.87 0.07 -3.66
CA PHE A 73 5.23 0.49 -3.98
C PHE A 73 5.85 -0.30 -5.15
N PRO A 74 5.83 -1.65 -5.14
CA PRO A 74 6.25 -2.44 -6.30
C PRO A 74 5.46 -2.10 -7.57
N ALA A 75 4.13 -1.84 -7.44
CA ALA A 75 3.29 -1.48 -8.57
C ALA A 75 3.72 -0.16 -9.22
N ILE A 76 4.00 0.89 -8.43
CA ILE A 76 4.44 2.19 -8.97
C ILE A 76 5.79 2.07 -9.68
N LEU A 77 6.76 1.36 -9.08
CA LEU A 77 8.08 1.15 -9.68
C LEU A 77 7.98 0.37 -10.99
N THR A 78 7.19 -0.70 -10.99
CA THR A 78 6.95 -1.51 -12.20
C THR A 78 6.24 -0.68 -13.27
N ALA A 79 5.26 0.15 -12.91
CA ALA A 79 4.56 1.03 -13.84
C ALA A 79 5.51 2.05 -14.51
N TRP A 80 6.40 2.65 -13.71
CA TRP A 80 7.42 3.56 -14.23
C TRP A 80 8.37 2.86 -15.21
N PHE A 81 8.88 1.69 -14.83
CA PHE A 81 9.76 0.88 -15.67
C PHE A 81 9.06 0.47 -16.97
N MET A 82 7.82 -0.05 -16.87
CA MET A 82 7.01 -0.48 -17.99
C MET A 82 6.79 0.66 -19.00
N ALA A 83 6.43 1.87 -18.53
CA ALA A 83 6.23 3.02 -19.40
C ALA A 83 7.53 3.45 -20.12
N LYS A 84 8.69 3.27 -19.48
CA LYS A 84 9.98 3.49 -20.14
C LYS A 84 10.29 2.44 -21.20
N VAL A 85 10.09 1.16 -20.87
CA VAL A 85 10.31 0.05 -21.81
C VAL A 85 9.41 0.20 -23.03
N GLU A 86 8.14 0.53 -22.85
CA GLU A 86 7.18 0.75 -23.94
C GLU A 86 7.65 1.85 -24.88
N LYS A 87 8.06 3.01 -24.35
CA LYS A 87 8.59 4.12 -25.16
C LYS A 87 9.85 3.75 -25.94
N ILE A 88 10.74 2.97 -25.33
CA ILE A 88 11.96 2.48 -25.99
C ILE A 88 11.58 1.49 -27.09
N ALA A 89 10.69 0.54 -26.80
CA ALA A 89 10.23 -0.45 -27.78
C ALA A 89 9.57 0.21 -28.98
N GLN A 90 8.71 1.22 -28.77
CA GLN A 90 8.08 1.99 -29.85
C GLN A 90 9.09 2.71 -30.74
N LYS A 91 10.26 3.09 -30.22
CA LYS A 91 11.29 3.77 -31.00
C LYS A 91 12.09 2.82 -31.91
N TYR A 92 12.29 1.57 -31.46
CA TYR A 92 13.15 0.61 -32.16
C TYR A 92 12.39 -0.39 -33.03
N ILE A 93 11.12 -0.63 -32.76
CA ILE A 93 10.30 -1.59 -33.49
C ILE A 93 9.60 -0.89 -34.68
N PRO A 94 9.73 -1.42 -35.92
CA PRO A 94 9.04 -0.87 -37.08
C PRO A 94 7.52 -0.85 -36.93
N GLU A 95 6.86 0.17 -37.46
CA GLU A 95 5.39 0.37 -37.33
C GLU A 95 4.57 -0.85 -37.76
N VAL A 96 4.99 -1.55 -38.79
CA VAL A 96 4.28 -2.71 -39.37
C VAL A 96 4.06 -3.83 -38.34
N VAL A 97 5.02 -4.04 -37.43
CA VAL A 97 4.98 -5.11 -36.42
C VAL A 97 4.80 -4.58 -34.99
N SER A 98 4.77 -3.27 -34.82
CA SER A 98 4.75 -2.61 -33.50
C SER A 98 3.51 -2.99 -32.70
N PHE A 99 2.36 -3.19 -33.33
CA PHE A 99 1.10 -3.54 -32.69
C PHE A 99 1.19 -4.84 -31.87
N VAL A 100 1.99 -5.81 -32.31
CA VAL A 100 2.17 -7.10 -31.60
C VAL A 100 3.41 -7.10 -30.72
N PHE A 101 4.54 -6.64 -31.27
CA PHE A 101 5.84 -6.77 -30.59
C PHE A 101 6.02 -5.80 -29.43
N VAL A 102 5.52 -4.56 -29.52
CA VAL A 102 5.67 -3.57 -28.44
C VAL A 102 4.95 -4.03 -27.17
N PRO A 103 3.65 -4.40 -27.18
CA PRO A 103 2.98 -4.90 -26.00
C PRO A 103 3.65 -6.18 -25.44
N THR A 104 4.00 -7.12 -26.31
CA THR A 104 4.59 -8.40 -25.90
C THR A 104 5.92 -8.21 -25.16
N VAL A 105 6.86 -7.47 -25.76
CA VAL A 105 8.16 -7.17 -25.15
C VAL A 105 7.98 -6.39 -23.85
N THR A 106 7.09 -5.41 -23.84
CA THR A 106 6.81 -4.59 -22.65
C THR A 106 6.27 -5.46 -21.50
N LEU A 107 5.31 -6.33 -21.78
CA LEU A 107 4.74 -7.23 -20.78
C LEU A 107 5.78 -8.22 -20.23
N ILE A 108 6.57 -8.83 -21.09
CA ILE A 108 7.60 -9.80 -20.66
C ILE A 108 8.63 -9.09 -19.77
N LEU A 109 9.20 -7.98 -20.22
CA LEU A 109 10.23 -7.27 -19.48
C LEU A 109 9.68 -6.66 -18.17
N ALA A 110 8.46 -6.14 -18.18
CA ALA A 110 7.82 -5.61 -16.97
C ALA A 110 7.59 -6.70 -15.91
N ASN A 111 7.12 -7.90 -16.31
CA ASN A 111 6.92 -9.01 -15.38
C ASN A 111 8.26 -9.59 -14.89
N VAL A 112 9.24 -9.74 -15.75
CA VAL A 112 10.58 -10.17 -15.32
C VAL A 112 11.15 -9.18 -14.30
N ALA A 113 11.12 -7.88 -14.57
CA ALA A 113 11.61 -6.85 -13.65
C ALA A 113 10.80 -6.81 -12.34
N LEU A 114 9.48 -7.04 -12.42
CA LEU A 114 8.62 -7.13 -11.24
C LEU A 114 9.09 -8.22 -10.28
N PHE A 115 9.24 -9.46 -10.76
CA PHE A 115 9.58 -10.59 -9.91
C PHE A 115 11.05 -10.64 -9.51
N THR A 116 11.96 -10.15 -10.35
CA THR A 116 13.42 -10.19 -10.06
C THR A 116 13.93 -9.01 -9.26
N VAL A 117 13.38 -7.80 -9.49
CA VAL A 117 13.92 -6.55 -8.91
C VAL A 117 12.92 -5.88 -7.99
N PHE A 118 11.76 -5.50 -8.51
CA PHE A 118 10.82 -4.64 -7.76
C PHE A 118 10.09 -5.39 -6.65
N GLY A 119 9.83 -6.68 -6.82
CA GLY A 119 9.26 -7.53 -5.78
C GLY A 119 10.21 -7.71 -4.59
N PRO A 120 11.44 -8.19 -4.78
CA PRO A 120 12.44 -8.28 -3.70
C PRO A 120 12.73 -6.93 -3.02
N LEU A 121 12.79 -5.83 -3.79
CA LEU A 121 12.91 -4.48 -3.23
C LEU A 121 11.74 -4.12 -2.30
N GLY A 122 10.51 -4.42 -2.73
CA GLY A 122 9.33 -4.26 -1.89
C GLY A 122 9.40 -5.10 -0.62
N ASN A 123 9.88 -6.33 -0.70
CA ASN A 123 10.09 -7.21 0.46
C ASN A 123 11.15 -6.65 1.40
N LEU A 124 12.25 -6.12 0.88
CA LEU A 124 13.31 -5.49 1.68
C LEU A 124 12.75 -4.31 2.49
N ILE A 125 11.98 -3.42 1.86
CA ILE A 125 11.33 -2.30 2.54
C ILE A 125 10.38 -2.82 3.63
N GLY A 126 9.60 -3.86 3.34
CA GLY A 126 8.72 -4.50 4.31
C GLY A 126 9.46 -5.05 5.51
N ASN A 127 10.58 -5.74 5.30
CA ASN A 127 11.40 -6.31 6.37
C ASN A 127 12.06 -5.23 7.23
N VAL A 128 12.52 -4.14 6.63
CA VAL A 128 13.06 -2.98 7.36
C VAL A 128 11.97 -2.36 8.25
N LEU A 129 10.76 -2.17 7.70
CA LEU A 129 9.63 -1.67 8.48
C LEU A 129 9.26 -2.61 9.64
N ALA A 130 9.25 -3.93 9.39
CA ALA A 130 9.03 -4.93 10.42
C ALA A 130 10.03 -4.81 11.56
N GLY A 131 11.33 -4.71 11.23
CA GLY A 131 12.39 -4.52 12.22
C GLY A 131 12.26 -3.23 13.02
N VAL A 132 11.86 -2.13 12.39
CA VAL A 132 11.60 -0.86 13.08
C VAL A 132 10.43 -0.99 14.05
N ILE A 133 9.33 -1.63 13.65
CA ILE A 133 8.16 -1.85 14.50
C ILE A 133 8.53 -2.72 15.72
N ASP A 134 9.29 -3.79 15.49
CA ASP A 134 9.75 -4.68 16.55
C ASP A 134 10.61 -3.94 17.60
N ILE A 135 11.54 -3.10 17.14
CA ILE A 135 12.37 -2.26 18.03
C ILE A 135 11.51 -1.26 18.81
N LEU A 136 10.59 -0.57 18.12
CA LEU A 136 9.71 0.42 18.73
C LEU A 136 8.86 -0.20 19.84
N TYR A 137 8.31 -1.38 19.58
CA TYR A 137 7.41 -2.04 20.54
C TYR A 137 8.17 -2.72 21.68
N ASN A 138 9.15 -3.58 21.37
CA ASN A 138 9.81 -4.42 22.37
C ASN A 138 10.83 -3.66 23.22
N ARG A 139 11.43 -2.59 22.69
CA ARG A 139 12.45 -1.82 23.43
C ARG A 139 11.95 -0.50 24.01
N MET A 140 11.00 0.17 23.38
CA MET A 140 10.53 1.49 23.77
C MET A 140 9.17 1.50 24.47
N GLY A 141 8.46 0.37 24.54
CA GLY A 141 7.19 0.23 25.24
C GLY A 141 6.13 1.27 24.82
N VAL A 142 5.55 1.98 25.80
CA VAL A 142 4.48 2.98 25.54
C VAL A 142 4.94 4.12 24.64
N PHE A 143 6.19 4.59 24.80
CA PHE A 143 6.74 5.64 23.94
C PHE A 143 6.90 5.16 22.48
N GLY A 144 7.31 3.91 22.28
CA GLY A 144 7.38 3.31 20.95
C GLY A 144 6.00 3.17 20.31
N ALA A 145 4.99 2.79 21.07
CA ALA A 145 3.61 2.73 20.59
C ALA A 145 3.11 4.11 20.13
N PHE A 146 3.44 5.16 20.86
CA PHE A 146 3.14 6.54 20.48
C PHE A 146 3.80 6.95 19.16
N VAL A 147 5.11 6.71 19.04
CA VAL A 147 5.86 7.02 17.81
C VAL A 147 5.30 6.21 16.63
N PHE A 148 5.01 4.92 16.83
CA PHE A 148 4.41 4.08 15.80
C PHE A 148 3.05 4.62 15.33
N ALA A 149 2.16 4.99 16.27
CA ALA A 149 0.85 5.56 15.95
C ALA A 149 0.98 6.86 15.14
N ALA A 150 1.98 7.69 15.43
CA ALA A 150 2.25 8.93 14.69
C ALA A 150 2.69 8.66 13.23
N PHE A 151 3.51 7.63 13.01
CA PHE A 151 3.99 7.27 11.67
C PHE A 151 3.02 6.38 10.88
N LEU A 152 2.02 5.79 11.54
CA LEU A 152 1.08 4.87 10.91
C LEU A 152 0.33 5.52 9.73
N GLN A 153 -0.07 6.77 9.86
CA GLN A 153 -0.85 7.47 8.83
C GLN A 153 -0.04 7.77 7.55
N PRO A 154 1.19 8.29 7.61
CA PRO A 154 2.08 8.32 6.45
C PRO A 154 2.27 6.96 5.80
N LEU A 155 2.39 5.87 6.57
CA LEU A 155 2.51 4.51 6.05
C LEU A 155 1.25 4.05 5.31
N VAL A 156 0.06 4.42 5.81
CA VAL A 156 -1.22 4.13 5.12
C VAL A 156 -1.29 4.86 3.78
N VAL A 157 -0.94 6.16 3.74
CA VAL A 157 -0.95 6.96 2.51
C VAL A 157 -0.01 6.40 1.44
N THR A 158 1.16 5.89 1.85
CA THR A 158 2.12 5.26 0.92
C THR A 158 1.74 3.84 0.52
N GLY A 159 0.71 3.24 1.14
CA GLY A 159 0.30 1.86 0.91
C GLY A 159 1.24 0.81 1.51
N THR A 160 2.27 1.23 2.24
CA THR A 160 3.25 0.33 2.88
C THR A 160 2.69 -0.38 4.11
N HIS A 161 1.54 0.08 4.65
CA HIS A 161 0.84 -0.57 5.75
C HIS A 161 0.48 -2.05 5.47
N GLN A 162 0.37 -2.46 4.22
CA GLN A 162 0.12 -3.87 3.85
C GLN A 162 1.23 -4.82 4.35
N PHE A 163 2.46 -4.31 4.55
CA PHE A 163 3.53 -5.10 5.15
C PHE A 163 3.28 -5.40 6.63
N ILE A 164 2.57 -4.51 7.33
CA ILE A 164 2.26 -4.65 8.75
C ILE A 164 1.30 -5.83 8.96
N GLN A 165 0.39 -6.11 8.03
CA GLN A 165 -0.54 -7.26 8.13
C GLN A 165 0.21 -8.60 8.20
N GLY A 166 1.31 -8.74 7.47
CA GLY A 166 2.16 -9.94 7.57
C GLY A 166 2.82 -10.08 8.94
N ILE A 167 3.24 -8.95 9.54
CA ILE A 167 3.82 -8.91 10.88
C ILE A 167 2.76 -9.25 11.93
N GLU A 168 1.56 -8.71 11.80
CA GLU A 168 0.42 -9.03 12.68
C GLU A 168 0.07 -10.51 12.65
N ALA A 169 0.03 -11.11 11.45
CA ALA A 169 -0.24 -12.53 11.29
C ALA A 169 0.82 -13.39 11.99
N ASN A 170 2.10 -13.06 11.83
CA ASN A 170 3.21 -13.73 12.51
C ASN A 170 3.13 -13.53 14.04
N LEU A 171 2.82 -12.32 14.48
CA LEU A 171 2.69 -12.00 15.90
C LEU A 171 1.60 -12.83 16.57
N VAL A 172 0.43 -12.95 15.94
CA VAL A 172 -0.66 -13.81 16.43
C VAL A 172 -0.24 -15.27 16.45
N ALA A 173 0.49 -15.75 15.45
CA ALA A 173 0.97 -17.12 15.39
C ALA A 173 1.99 -17.44 16.50
N THR A 174 2.85 -16.50 16.87
CA THR A 174 3.94 -16.70 17.84
C THR A 174 3.56 -16.38 19.27
N THR A 175 2.79 -15.30 19.49
CA THR A 175 2.46 -14.80 20.85
C THR A 175 1.00 -15.01 21.25
N GLY A 176 0.12 -15.34 20.28
CA GLY A 176 -1.33 -15.45 20.51
C GLY A 176 -2.06 -14.10 20.62
N PHE A 177 -1.36 -12.97 20.59
CA PHE A 177 -1.93 -11.64 20.76
C PHE A 177 -1.54 -10.70 19.63
N ASN A 178 -2.46 -9.79 19.22
CA ASN A 178 -2.20 -8.74 18.25
C ASN A 178 -2.31 -7.35 18.91
N TYR A 179 -1.22 -6.86 19.47
CA TYR A 179 -1.15 -5.53 20.06
C TYR A 179 -1.05 -4.40 19.02
N ILE A 180 -0.56 -4.69 17.81
CA ILE A 180 -0.47 -3.72 16.71
C ILE A 180 -1.88 -3.27 16.31
N GLN A 181 -2.83 -4.21 16.26
CA GLN A 181 -4.22 -3.91 15.91
C GLN A 181 -4.89 -2.96 16.92
N ALA A 182 -4.54 -3.04 18.21
CA ALA A 182 -5.04 -2.11 19.21
C ALA A 182 -4.57 -0.67 18.93
N ILE A 183 -3.28 -0.49 18.66
CA ILE A 183 -2.70 0.82 18.31
C ILE A 183 -3.33 1.36 17.01
N TRP A 184 -3.54 0.48 16.04
CA TRP A 184 -4.19 0.81 14.77
C TRP A 184 -5.61 1.35 14.98
N SER A 185 -6.41 0.66 15.78
CA SER A 185 -7.78 1.07 16.08
C SER A 185 -7.85 2.44 16.75
N VAL A 186 -6.98 2.71 17.72
CA VAL A 186 -6.87 4.03 18.36
C VAL A 186 -6.50 5.12 17.34
N SER A 187 -5.57 4.85 16.44
CA SER A 187 -5.16 5.78 15.40
C SER A 187 -6.30 6.12 14.43
N ILE A 188 -7.14 5.15 14.05
CA ILE A 188 -8.32 5.38 13.18
C ILE A 188 -9.36 6.25 13.90
N ILE A 189 -9.64 5.97 15.16
CA ILE A 189 -10.59 6.77 15.96
C ILE A 189 -10.09 8.20 16.13
N ALA A 190 -8.80 8.40 16.36
CA ALA A 190 -8.20 9.72 16.44
C ALA A 190 -8.36 10.53 15.16
N GLN A 191 -8.27 9.89 13.98
CA GLN A 191 -8.58 10.54 12.70
C GLN A 191 -10.04 10.96 12.60
N GLY A 192 -10.95 10.12 13.09
CA GLY A 192 -12.37 10.47 13.18
C GLY A 192 -12.58 11.71 14.05
N GLY A 193 -11.87 11.80 15.17
CA GLY A 193 -11.84 13.02 16.02
C GLY A 193 -11.38 14.26 15.27
N GLY A 194 -10.32 14.13 14.44
CA GLY A 194 -9.87 15.20 13.56
C GLY A 194 -10.94 15.65 12.55
N ALA A 195 -11.65 14.69 11.93
CA ALA A 195 -12.73 14.97 10.99
C ALA A 195 -13.91 15.70 11.67
N ILE A 196 -14.28 15.34 12.91
CA ILE A 196 -15.28 16.07 13.71
C ILE A 196 -14.79 17.47 14.05
N GLY A 197 -13.54 17.64 14.49
CA GLY A 197 -12.97 18.94 14.77
C GLY A 197 -13.09 19.88 13.57
N MET A 198 -12.77 19.40 12.37
CA MET A 198 -12.92 20.16 11.12
C MET A 198 -14.40 20.44 10.80
N TYR A 199 -15.32 19.50 11.03
CA TYR A 199 -16.75 19.70 10.89
C TYR A 199 -17.28 20.86 11.76
N LEU A 200 -16.76 21.03 12.97
CA LEU A 200 -17.17 22.10 13.88
C LEU A 200 -16.63 23.47 13.46
N ILE A 201 -15.45 23.52 12.86
CA ILE A 201 -14.79 24.77 12.43
C ILE A 201 -15.42 25.31 11.14
N HIS A 202 -15.86 24.45 10.22
CA HIS A 202 -16.41 24.87 8.95
C HIS A 202 -17.81 25.48 9.07
N LYS A 203 -18.11 26.49 8.22
CA LYS A 203 -19.40 27.16 8.16
C LYS A 203 -20.54 26.18 7.88
N LYS A 204 -21.70 26.39 8.50
CA LYS A 204 -22.93 25.61 8.22
C LYS A 204 -23.23 25.64 6.71
N HIS A 205 -23.60 24.48 6.16
CA HIS A 205 -23.93 24.26 4.74
C HIS A 205 -22.78 24.38 3.73
N SER A 206 -21.51 24.38 4.18
CA SER A 206 -20.40 24.26 3.23
C SER A 206 -20.23 22.80 2.75
N LYS A 207 -19.71 22.64 1.52
CA LYS A 207 -19.41 21.29 0.97
C LYS A 207 -18.36 20.58 1.81
N GLU A 208 -17.38 21.32 2.31
CA GLU A 208 -16.30 20.82 3.17
C GLU A 208 -16.84 20.21 4.47
N ARG A 209 -17.82 20.86 5.08
CA ARG A 209 -18.47 20.36 6.28
C ARG A 209 -19.16 19.01 6.06
N ASN A 210 -19.89 18.87 4.96
CA ASN A 210 -20.55 17.62 4.63
C ASN A 210 -19.53 16.49 4.35
N ILE A 211 -18.42 16.80 3.69
CA ILE A 211 -17.32 15.87 3.44
C ILE A 211 -16.70 15.40 4.77
N CYS A 212 -16.46 16.30 5.73
CA CYS A 212 -15.93 15.93 7.03
C CYS A 212 -16.86 14.97 7.78
N MET A 213 -18.18 15.23 7.76
CA MET A 213 -19.15 14.35 8.42
C MET A 213 -19.25 12.98 7.75
N SER A 214 -19.31 12.93 6.42
CA SER A 214 -19.33 11.67 5.68
C SER A 214 -18.02 10.86 5.81
N SER A 215 -16.92 11.54 6.12
CA SER A 215 -15.62 10.92 6.35
C SER A 215 -15.47 10.37 7.79
N PHE A 216 -16.17 10.97 8.76
CA PHE A 216 -16.17 10.53 10.15
C PHE A 216 -16.88 9.19 10.34
N ILE A 217 -18.06 9.01 9.75
CA ILE A 217 -18.89 7.82 9.97
C ILE A 217 -18.13 6.51 9.66
N PRO A 218 -17.40 6.37 8.54
CA PRO A 218 -16.61 5.18 8.24
C PRO A 218 -15.51 4.89 9.26
N THR A 219 -14.93 5.90 9.92
CA THR A 219 -13.87 5.70 10.93
C THR A 219 -14.37 4.93 12.16
N LEU A 220 -15.65 5.06 12.49
CA LEU A 220 -16.29 4.30 13.58
C LEU A 220 -16.35 2.80 13.27
N VAL A 221 -16.32 2.42 12.00
CA VAL A 221 -16.35 1.04 11.51
C VAL A 221 -14.93 0.55 11.15
N GLY A 222 -13.90 1.34 11.44
CA GLY A 222 -12.51 0.98 11.19
C GLY A 222 -12.00 1.30 9.77
N ILE A 223 -12.70 2.14 9.02
CA ILE A 223 -12.32 2.55 7.66
C ILE A 223 -11.73 3.96 7.70
N SER A 224 -10.42 4.09 7.49
CA SER A 224 -9.68 5.36 7.63
C SER A 224 -9.56 6.16 6.34
N GLU A 225 -9.65 5.53 5.17
CA GLU A 225 -9.37 6.16 3.88
C GLU A 225 -10.22 7.41 3.59
N PRO A 226 -11.54 7.44 3.87
CA PRO A 226 -12.32 8.64 3.66
C PRO A 226 -11.85 9.81 4.52
N ALA A 227 -11.41 9.54 5.76
CA ALA A 227 -10.90 10.58 6.65
C ALA A 227 -9.52 11.09 6.17
N ILE A 228 -8.65 10.20 5.69
CA ILE A 228 -7.33 10.57 5.18
C ILE A 228 -7.42 11.37 3.89
N PHE A 229 -8.17 10.88 2.90
CA PHE A 229 -8.14 11.45 1.55
C PHE A 229 -9.20 12.53 1.33
N ALA A 230 -10.42 12.36 1.82
CA ALA A 230 -11.49 13.30 1.56
C ALA A 230 -11.45 14.50 2.52
N ALA A 231 -11.36 14.27 3.83
CA ALA A 231 -11.34 15.37 4.80
C ALA A 231 -10.05 16.20 4.70
N ASN A 232 -8.89 15.55 4.57
CA ASN A 232 -7.60 16.25 4.47
C ASN A 232 -7.39 16.94 3.09
N CYS A 233 -7.94 16.42 1.99
CA CYS A 233 -7.87 17.06 0.69
C CYS A 233 -8.87 18.21 0.54
N ALA A 234 -10.05 18.11 1.14
CA ALA A 234 -11.05 19.20 1.13
C ALA A 234 -10.55 20.44 1.90
N THR A 235 -9.68 20.25 2.87
CA THR A 235 -9.11 21.30 3.71
C THR A 235 -7.76 21.81 3.21
N ARG A 236 -7.59 22.02 1.93
CA ARG A 236 -6.34 22.52 1.30
C ARG A 236 -5.77 23.79 1.97
N SER A 237 -6.50 24.39 2.90
CA SER A 237 -6.12 25.56 3.69
C SER A 237 -5.49 25.25 5.06
N SER A 238 -5.48 24.01 5.54
CA SER A 238 -4.96 23.70 6.88
C SER A 238 -3.84 22.67 6.84
N ARG A 239 -2.60 23.15 6.84
CA ARG A 239 -1.38 22.35 7.09
C ARG A 239 -1.34 21.73 8.49
N SER A 240 -2.33 21.98 9.33
CA SER A 240 -2.38 21.55 10.72
C SER A 240 -3.20 20.28 10.98
N SER A 241 -3.99 19.80 10.02
CA SER A 241 -4.90 18.66 10.27
C SER A 241 -4.19 17.31 10.39
N ALA A 242 -3.13 17.07 9.64
CA ALA A 242 -2.32 15.86 9.80
C ALA A 242 -1.55 15.84 11.14
N LEU A 243 -1.08 17.00 11.58
CA LEU A 243 -0.45 17.19 12.90
C LEU A 243 -1.46 17.09 14.05
N ALA A 244 -2.68 17.58 13.86
CA ALA A 244 -3.75 17.50 14.87
C ALA A 244 -4.23 16.05 15.10
N SER A 245 -4.30 15.22 14.07
CA SER A 245 -4.64 13.79 14.23
C SER A 245 -3.54 13.01 14.96
N VAL A 246 -2.27 13.38 14.75
CA VAL A 246 -1.12 12.83 15.46
C VAL A 246 -1.12 13.26 16.93
N GLN A 247 -1.46 14.53 17.22
CA GLN A 247 -1.52 15.03 18.59
C GLN A 247 -2.72 14.48 19.38
N ALA A 248 -3.87 14.25 18.73
CA ALA A 248 -5.04 13.66 19.40
C ALA A 248 -4.82 12.18 19.78
N ALA A 249 -4.02 11.44 18.99
CA ALA A 249 -3.63 10.06 19.33
C ALA A 249 -2.65 9.98 20.53
N ALA A 250 -2.09 11.11 20.92
CA ALA A 250 -1.01 11.22 21.91
C ALA A 250 -1.47 11.46 23.34
N VAL A 251 -2.76 11.65 23.61
CA VAL A 251 -3.26 11.90 24.97
C VAL A 251 -3.84 10.62 25.53
N PRO A 252 -3.10 9.86 26.38
CA PRO A 252 -3.70 8.83 27.22
C PRO A 252 -4.56 9.52 28.29
N SER A 253 -5.82 9.17 28.36
CA SER A 253 -6.73 9.46 29.47
C SER A 253 -6.38 8.63 30.70
#